data_8a17162d829b6749fb7e886b2541dd9c
#
_entry.id   8a17162d829b6749fb7e886b2541dd9c
#
_cell.length_a   1.000
_cell.length_b   1.000
_cell.length_c   1.000
_cell.angle_alpha   90.00
_cell.angle_beta   90.00
_cell.angle_gamma   90.00
#
_symmetry.space_group_name_H-M   'P 1'
#
loop_
_entity.id
_entity.type
_entity.pdbx_description
1 polymer ?
#
loop_
_entity_poly.entity_id
_entity_poly.type
_entity_poly.pdbx_seq_one_letter_code
_entity_poly.pdbx_strand_id
1 'polypeptide(L)'
;MKMTPGHERSRARQGSAWVRVPLVLAAAATAVSLAGCGSSKPAYCTDRTNLQNSVKGLTSAGVSGLKSQLKQVQSDATTLVNSAKGDFPSETSAITSSVTALKNSVTALPSSPTTAQIATATRDAASVVSSVKSFVDASNSKCS
;
A
#
# COMPACT_ATOMS: atom_id res chain seq x y z
N MET A 1 35.00 17.29 -46.41
CA MET A 1 34.39 16.71 -47.64
C MET A 1 33.04 16.12 -47.31
N LYS A 2 32.04 16.65 -48.06
CA LYS A 2 30.67 16.14 -48.33
C LYS A 2 29.75 16.04 -47.13
N MET A 3 28.84 16.99 -46.82
CA MET A 3 27.60 17.33 -47.57
C MET A 3 26.86 16.07 -48.04
N THR A 4 25.64 15.86 -47.60
CA THR A 4 24.43 16.33 -48.25
C THR A 4 23.17 16.05 -47.45
N PRO A 5 22.11 16.79 -47.77
CA PRO A 5 20.86 16.94 -46.99
C PRO A 5 19.71 16.17 -47.68
N GLY A 6 18.54 16.32 -47.16
CA GLY A 6 17.33 15.94 -47.89
C GLY A 6 16.21 15.74 -46.90
N HIS A 7 15.34 16.72 -46.82
CA HIS A 7 14.02 16.79 -47.43
C HIS A 7 13.09 15.66 -46.92
N GLU A 8 11.88 15.82 -46.53
CA GLU A 8 10.85 16.69 -47.11
C GLU A 8 9.64 16.76 -46.18
N ARG A 9 9.16 17.90 -46.07
CA ARG A 9 7.80 18.34 -45.78
C ARG A 9 6.70 17.39 -46.29
N SER A 10 5.75 17.12 -45.46
CA SER A 10 4.37 16.93 -45.93
C SER A 10 3.40 17.65 -44.99
N ARG A 11 2.97 18.78 -45.50
CA ARG A 11 1.75 19.47 -45.11
C ARG A 11 0.58 18.74 -45.78
N ALA A 12 -0.43 18.42 -45.05
CA ALA A 12 -1.80 18.34 -45.53
C ALA A 12 -2.72 18.66 -44.34
N ARG A 13 -3.18 19.85 -44.33
CA ARG A 13 -4.48 20.39 -44.81
C ARG A 13 -5.65 19.79 -44.07
N GLN A 14 -6.17 20.61 -43.16
CA GLN A 14 -7.51 21.23 -43.20
C GLN A 14 -8.69 20.26 -43.47
N GLY A 15 -9.52 20.20 -42.50
CA GLY A 15 -10.89 19.74 -42.63
C GLY A 15 -11.70 20.29 -41.46
N SER A 16 -12.10 21.57 -41.60
CA SER A 16 -13.16 22.15 -40.74
C SER A 16 -14.48 21.52 -41.13
N ALA A 17 -15.01 20.66 -40.30
CA ALA A 17 -16.39 20.28 -40.39
C ALA A 17 -17.08 20.75 -39.10
N TRP A 18 -17.76 21.86 -39.23
CA TRP A 18 -18.74 22.35 -38.28
C TRP A 18 -19.93 21.38 -38.28
N VAL A 19 -19.91 20.41 -37.41
CA VAL A 19 -21.10 19.60 -37.13
C VAL A 19 -21.75 20.20 -35.88
N ARG A 20 -22.84 20.93 -36.14
CA ARG A 20 -23.81 21.29 -35.12
C ARG A 20 -24.45 20.01 -34.60
N VAL A 21 -24.05 19.61 -33.41
CA VAL A 21 -24.73 18.50 -32.70
C VAL A 21 -25.79 19.12 -31.78
N PRO A 22 -27.05 18.72 -31.94
CA PRO A 22 -28.12 19.23 -31.08
C PRO A 22 -27.92 18.69 -29.65
N LEU A 23 -28.20 19.59 -28.71
CA LEU A 23 -28.22 19.35 -27.28
C LEU A 23 -29.31 18.32 -26.96
N VAL A 24 -28.95 17.05 -26.90
CA VAL A 24 -29.83 16.04 -26.33
C VAL A 24 -29.55 15.99 -24.82
N LEU A 25 -30.49 16.56 -24.06
CA LEU A 25 -30.55 16.32 -22.62
C LEU A 25 -30.84 14.83 -22.40
N ALA A 26 -29.80 14.02 -22.27
CA ALA A 26 -29.93 12.68 -21.73
C ALA A 26 -30.00 12.82 -20.20
N ALA A 27 -31.20 12.69 -19.67
CA ALA A 27 -31.44 12.47 -18.26
C ALA A 27 -30.67 11.19 -17.86
N ALA A 28 -29.50 11.36 -17.24
CA ALA A 28 -28.79 10.28 -16.60
C ALA A 28 -29.62 9.81 -15.40
N ALA A 29 -30.45 8.81 -15.60
CA ALA A 29 -30.99 8.00 -14.52
C ALA A 29 -29.79 7.43 -13.79
N THR A 30 -29.43 7.99 -12.64
CA THR A 30 -28.55 7.39 -11.67
C THR A 30 -29.24 6.13 -11.18
N ALA A 31 -28.97 5.01 -11.85
CA ALA A 31 -29.23 3.70 -11.29
C ALA A 31 -28.35 3.61 -10.04
N VAL A 32 -28.92 3.91 -8.88
CA VAL A 32 -28.40 3.47 -7.60
C VAL A 32 -28.46 1.96 -7.67
N SER A 33 -27.37 1.35 -8.09
CA SER A 33 -27.13 -0.07 -7.93
C SER A 33 -27.15 -0.31 -6.44
N LEU A 34 -28.29 -0.70 -5.92
CA LEU A 34 -28.39 -1.51 -4.71
C LEU A 34 -27.60 -2.78 -5.02
N ALA A 35 -26.29 -2.68 -4.94
CA ALA A 35 -25.40 -3.83 -4.93
C ALA A 35 -25.87 -4.68 -3.77
N GLY A 36 -26.43 -5.82 -4.12
CA GLY A 36 -27.04 -6.76 -3.20
C GLY A 36 -26.15 -7.03 -2.01
N CYS A 37 -26.75 -7.26 -0.87
CA CYS A 37 -26.16 -7.84 0.32
C CYS A 37 -25.56 -9.23 0.04
N GLY A 38 -24.52 -9.28 -0.77
CA GLY A 38 -23.48 -10.27 -0.66
C GLY A 38 -22.51 -9.72 0.37
N SER A 39 -22.27 -10.44 1.44
CA SER A 39 -21.31 -10.07 2.48
C SER A 39 -19.89 -10.04 1.91
N SER A 40 -19.58 -8.96 1.18
CA SER A 40 -18.21 -8.71 0.75
C SER A 40 -17.39 -8.47 2.00
N LYS A 41 -16.38 -9.32 2.21
CA LYS A 41 -15.46 -9.17 3.35
C LYS A 41 -14.90 -7.75 3.35
N PRO A 42 -14.79 -7.12 4.53
CA PRO A 42 -14.18 -5.79 4.64
C PRO A 42 -12.79 -5.72 3.98
N ALA A 43 -12.44 -4.57 3.42
CA ALA A 43 -11.16 -4.38 2.72
C ALA A 43 -9.95 -4.75 3.59
N TYR A 44 -10.02 -4.44 4.90
CA TYR A 44 -8.95 -4.77 5.84
C TYR A 44 -8.65 -6.28 5.95
N CYS A 45 -9.54 -7.17 5.51
CA CYS A 45 -9.25 -8.61 5.52
C CYS A 45 -8.16 -8.98 4.51
N THR A 46 -8.16 -8.34 3.34
CA THR A 46 -7.08 -8.46 2.34
C THR A 46 -5.82 -7.76 2.83
N ASP A 47 -5.96 -6.54 3.35
CA ASP A 47 -4.84 -5.74 3.86
C ASP A 47 -4.12 -6.45 5.01
N ARG A 48 -4.88 -7.12 5.89
CA ARG A 48 -4.36 -8.00 6.94
C ARG A 48 -3.44 -9.09 6.39
N THR A 49 -3.87 -9.75 5.34
CA THR A 49 -3.08 -10.81 4.69
C THR A 49 -1.79 -10.26 4.07
N ASN A 50 -1.88 -9.10 3.42
CA ASN A 50 -0.72 -8.43 2.84
C ASN A 50 0.29 -8.06 3.93
N LEU A 51 -0.15 -7.43 5.02
CA LEU A 51 0.73 -7.08 6.14
C LEU A 51 1.35 -8.32 6.80
N GLN A 52 0.59 -9.41 6.99
CA GLN A 52 1.14 -10.66 7.51
C GLN A 52 2.28 -11.21 6.63
N ASN A 53 2.13 -11.15 5.31
CA ASN A 53 3.15 -11.61 4.36
C ASN A 53 4.39 -10.72 4.41
N SER A 54 4.24 -9.41 4.47
CA SER A 54 5.36 -8.46 4.60
C SER A 54 6.12 -8.66 5.91
N VAL A 55 5.42 -8.91 7.00
CA VAL A 55 6.03 -9.16 8.32
C VAL A 55 6.79 -10.49 8.32
N LYS A 56 6.29 -11.54 7.66
CA LYS A 56 7.05 -12.79 7.47
C LYS A 56 8.34 -12.55 6.67
N GLY A 57 8.27 -11.71 5.62
CA GLY A 57 9.45 -11.30 4.86
C GLY A 57 10.48 -10.56 5.74
N LEU A 58 10.02 -9.74 6.68
CA LEU A 58 10.89 -9.00 7.59
C LEU A 58 11.74 -9.94 8.48
N THR A 59 11.13 -10.99 9.02
CA THR A 59 11.83 -11.94 9.90
C THR A 59 12.85 -12.81 9.16
N SER A 60 12.70 -13.00 7.85
CA SER A 60 13.60 -13.81 7.02
C SER A 60 14.66 -13.00 6.26
N ALA A 61 14.55 -11.67 6.22
CA ALA A 61 15.39 -10.83 5.35
C ALA A 61 16.83 -10.61 5.82
N GLY A 62 17.18 -10.95 7.05
CA GLY A 62 18.46 -10.58 7.64
C GLY A 62 18.68 -9.06 7.70
N VAL A 63 19.84 -8.63 8.21
CA VAL A 63 20.13 -7.20 8.43
C VAL A 63 20.20 -6.41 7.12
N SER A 64 20.75 -7.01 6.06
CA SER A 64 20.91 -6.35 4.75
C SER A 64 19.59 -6.10 4.03
N GLY A 65 18.62 -7.00 4.18
CA GLY A 65 17.28 -6.88 3.57
C GLY A 65 16.28 -6.06 4.39
N LEU A 66 16.62 -5.76 5.64
CA LEU A 66 15.70 -5.19 6.61
C LEU A 66 15.14 -3.83 6.18
N LYS A 67 15.95 -2.96 5.55
CA LYS A 67 15.52 -1.63 5.09
C LYS A 67 14.49 -1.68 3.96
N SER A 68 14.64 -2.64 3.03
CA SER A 68 13.68 -2.79 1.93
C SER A 68 12.38 -3.42 2.42
N GLN A 69 12.45 -4.45 3.24
CA GLN A 69 11.28 -5.09 3.84
C GLN A 69 10.51 -4.13 4.76
N LEU A 70 11.20 -3.28 5.49
CA LEU A 70 10.57 -2.26 6.33
C LEU A 70 9.67 -1.30 5.52
N LYS A 71 10.09 -0.89 4.30
CA LYS A 71 9.26 -0.04 3.44
C LYS A 71 7.95 -0.74 3.07
N GLN A 72 8.00 -2.03 2.77
CA GLN A 72 6.82 -2.81 2.45
C GLN A 72 5.90 -2.94 3.67
N VAL A 73 6.45 -3.27 4.84
CA VAL A 73 5.69 -3.33 6.10
C VAL A 73 5.03 -1.99 6.43
N GLN A 74 5.73 -0.87 6.25
CA GLN A 74 5.16 0.47 6.46
C GLN A 74 3.99 0.77 5.51
N SER A 75 4.12 0.42 4.24
CA SER A 75 3.07 0.60 3.24
C SER A 75 1.83 -0.21 3.59
N ASP A 76 2.01 -1.50 3.85
CA ASP A 76 0.90 -2.42 4.14
C ASP A 76 0.25 -2.10 5.50
N ALA A 77 1.05 -1.69 6.50
CA ALA A 77 0.52 -1.24 7.78
C ALA A 77 -0.32 0.03 7.64
N THR A 78 0.13 1.01 6.82
CA THR A 78 -0.63 2.23 6.56
C THR A 78 -1.96 1.91 5.87
N THR A 79 -1.95 1.03 4.88
CA THR A 79 -3.15 0.60 4.17
C THR A 79 -4.13 -0.09 5.12
N LEU A 80 -3.66 -1.04 5.92
CA LEU A 80 -4.47 -1.73 6.92
C LEU A 80 -5.06 -0.76 7.97
N VAL A 81 -4.24 0.14 8.51
CA VAL A 81 -4.71 1.12 9.51
C VAL A 81 -5.81 2.00 8.92
N ASN A 82 -5.67 2.46 7.68
CA ASN A 82 -6.68 3.30 7.04
C ASN A 82 -8.01 2.57 6.82
N SER A 83 -7.98 1.30 6.48
CA SER A 83 -9.19 0.50 6.24
C SER A 83 -9.82 -0.06 7.52
N ALA A 84 -9.05 -0.21 8.62
CA ALA A 84 -9.48 -0.91 9.82
C ALA A 84 -9.65 -0.03 11.08
N LYS A 85 -9.13 1.20 11.09
CA LYS A 85 -9.10 2.06 12.29
C LYS A 85 -10.48 2.39 12.88
N GLY A 86 -11.54 2.32 12.07
CA GLY A 86 -12.91 2.52 12.54
C GLY A 86 -13.42 1.35 13.39
N ASP A 87 -13.07 0.13 13.00
CA ASP A 87 -13.54 -1.10 13.65
C ASP A 87 -12.58 -1.58 14.76
N PHE A 88 -11.26 -1.31 14.62
CA PHE A 88 -10.19 -1.81 15.48
C PHE A 88 -9.20 -0.69 15.87
N PRO A 89 -9.65 0.36 16.56
CA PRO A 89 -8.80 1.51 16.88
C PRO A 89 -7.59 1.16 17.76
N SER A 90 -7.75 0.25 18.73
CA SER A 90 -6.67 -0.16 19.64
C SER A 90 -5.58 -0.94 18.91
N GLU A 91 -5.98 -1.92 18.11
CA GLU A 91 -5.09 -2.80 17.38
C GLU A 91 -4.32 -2.03 16.30
N THR A 92 -5.00 -1.13 15.58
CA THR A 92 -4.37 -0.28 14.57
C THR A 92 -3.41 0.73 15.17
N SER A 93 -3.70 1.26 16.36
CA SER A 93 -2.77 2.09 17.13
C SER A 93 -1.52 1.31 17.56
N ALA A 94 -1.70 0.06 18.05
CA ALA A 94 -0.58 -0.80 18.40
C ALA A 94 0.31 -1.13 17.20
N ILE A 95 -0.28 -1.42 16.03
CA ILE A 95 0.47 -1.63 14.77
C ILE A 95 1.27 -0.36 14.42
N THR A 96 0.64 0.81 14.44
CA THR A 96 1.31 2.08 14.12
C THR A 96 2.51 2.32 15.04
N SER A 97 2.33 2.12 16.33
CA SER A 97 3.39 2.33 17.33
C SER A 97 4.55 1.36 17.13
N SER A 98 4.28 0.07 16.94
CA SER A 98 5.32 -0.94 16.76
C SER A 98 6.08 -0.77 15.43
N VAL A 99 5.41 -0.42 14.34
CA VAL A 99 6.04 -0.14 13.05
C VAL A 99 6.90 1.13 13.13
N THR A 100 6.47 2.15 13.89
CA THR A 100 7.25 3.36 14.12
C THR A 100 8.52 3.07 14.94
N ALA A 101 8.42 2.26 15.99
CA ALA A 101 9.58 1.84 16.77
C ALA A 101 10.58 1.08 15.89
N LEU A 102 10.12 0.11 15.10
CA LEU A 102 10.96 -0.63 14.16
C LEU A 102 11.61 0.29 13.14
N LYS A 103 10.86 1.24 12.58
CA LYS A 103 11.41 2.24 11.65
C LYS A 103 12.58 3.00 12.30
N ASN A 104 12.40 3.48 13.52
CA ASN A 104 13.41 4.25 14.22
C ASN A 104 14.67 3.43 14.48
N SER A 105 14.53 2.20 14.98
CA SER A 105 15.67 1.32 15.25
C SER A 105 16.43 0.92 13.98
N VAL A 106 15.72 0.59 12.88
CA VAL A 106 16.34 0.24 11.60
C VAL A 106 17.01 1.45 10.93
N THR A 107 16.42 2.64 11.03
CA THR A 107 16.98 3.87 10.45
C THR A 107 18.26 4.27 11.20
N ALA A 108 18.31 4.01 12.50
CA ALA A 108 19.46 4.29 13.34
C ALA A 108 20.64 3.29 13.17
N LEU A 109 20.44 2.18 12.40
CA LEU A 109 21.50 1.21 12.16
C LEU A 109 22.59 1.80 11.23
N PRO A 110 23.87 1.84 11.68
CA PRO A 110 25.00 2.20 10.83
C PRO A 110 25.29 1.07 9.83
N SER A 111 26.27 1.29 8.95
CA SER A 111 26.72 0.25 7.98
C SER A 111 27.31 -1.00 8.67
N SER A 112 27.85 -0.81 9.88
CA SER A 112 28.39 -1.90 10.71
C SER A 112 27.72 -1.85 12.09
N PRO A 113 26.52 -2.42 12.23
CA PRO A 113 25.76 -2.33 13.48
C PRO A 113 26.37 -3.24 14.56
N THR A 114 26.29 -2.79 15.81
CA THR A 114 26.65 -3.58 16.99
C THR A 114 25.58 -4.64 17.26
N THR A 115 25.98 -5.69 18.01
CA THR A 115 25.03 -6.75 18.44
C THR A 115 23.85 -6.17 19.22
N ALA A 116 24.08 -5.15 20.05
CA ALA A 116 23.01 -4.50 20.82
C ALA A 116 22.01 -3.77 19.90
N GLN A 117 22.47 -3.09 18.86
CA GLN A 117 21.59 -2.42 17.88
C GLN A 117 20.78 -3.43 17.07
N ILE A 118 21.40 -4.53 16.67
CA ILE A 118 20.70 -5.63 15.99
C ILE A 118 19.62 -6.23 16.92
N ALA A 119 19.96 -6.48 18.19
CA ALA A 119 19.00 -7.01 19.17
C ALA A 119 17.83 -6.07 19.39
N THR A 120 18.02 -4.75 19.41
CA THR A 120 16.95 -3.76 19.50
C THR A 120 16.02 -3.84 18.27
N ALA A 121 16.58 -3.80 17.06
CA ALA A 121 15.77 -3.90 15.83
C ALA A 121 15.01 -5.25 15.75
N THR A 122 15.61 -6.33 16.22
CA THR A 122 14.95 -7.65 16.28
C THR A 122 13.78 -7.66 17.27
N ARG A 123 13.93 -7.01 18.43
CA ARG A 123 12.85 -6.87 19.42
C ARG A 123 11.70 -6.05 18.85
N ASP A 124 12.01 -4.94 18.18
CA ASP A 124 10.99 -4.10 17.57
C ASP A 124 10.26 -4.83 16.43
N ALA A 125 10.97 -5.64 15.64
CA ALA A 125 10.37 -6.51 14.64
C ALA A 125 9.42 -7.55 15.30
N ALA A 126 9.81 -8.14 16.42
CA ALA A 126 8.94 -9.05 17.18
C ALA A 126 7.70 -8.35 17.72
N SER A 127 7.82 -7.08 18.11
CA SER A 127 6.68 -6.26 18.54
C SER A 127 5.68 -6.02 17.38
N VAL A 128 6.16 -5.81 16.16
CA VAL A 128 5.29 -5.70 14.97
C VAL A 128 4.55 -7.03 14.75
N VAL A 129 5.25 -8.17 14.80
CA VAL A 129 4.63 -9.50 14.67
C VAL A 129 3.50 -9.68 15.70
N SER A 130 3.76 -9.32 16.95
CA SER A 130 2.78 -9.43 18.04
C SER A 130 1.56 -8.53 17.81
N SER A 131 1.76 -7.28 17.40
CA SER A 131 0.66 -6.34 17.13
C SER A 131 -0.19 -6.81 15.94
N VAL A 132 0.44 -7.32 14.88
CA VAL A 132 -0.26 -7.88 13.73
C VAL A 132 -1.05 -9.13 14.12
N LYS A 133 -0.47 -10.00 14.93
CA LYS A 133 -1.18 -11.18 15.46
C LYS A 133 -2.41 -10.79 16.26
N SER A 134 -2.30 -9.81 17.15
CA SER A 134 -3.45 -9.32 17.94
C SER A 134 -4.56 -8.78 17.04
N PHE A 135 -4.22 -8.05 15.99
CA PHE A 135 -5.20 -7.58 15.00
C PHE A 135 -5.85 -8.76 14.25
N VAL A 136 -5.07 -9.77 13.87
CA VAL A 136 -5.57 -10.97 13.18
C VAL A 136 -6.61 -11.68 14.08
N ASP A 137 -6.27 -11.87 15.33
CA ASP A 137 -7.15 -12.55 16.30
C ASP A 137 -8.45 -11.75 16.52
N ALA A 138 -8.35 -10.41 16.67
CA ALA A 138 -9.50 -9.54 16.84
C ALA A 138 -10.41 -9.48 15.60
N SER A 139 -9.82 -9.48 14.40
CA SER A 139 -10.56 -9.36 13.13
C SER A 139 -11.04 -10.70 12.55
N ASN A 140 -10.70 -11.83 13.18
CA ASN A 140 -10.95 -13.15 12.60
C ASN A 140 -12.43 -13.40 12.32
N SER A 141 -13.33 -13.06 13.25
CA SER A 141 -14.78 -13.23 13.08
C SER A 141 -15.39 -12.41 11.94
N LYS A 142 -14.72 -11.34 11.51
CA LYS A 142 -15.15 -10.48 10.40
C LYS A 142 -14.55 -10.91 9.07
N CYS A 143 -13.45 -11.68 9.11
CA CYS A 143 -12.68 -12.08 7.93
C CYS A 143 -12.81 -13.58 7.59
N SER A 144 -13.58 -14.33 8.37
CA SER A 144 -13.83 -15.77 8.15
C SER A 144 -14.82 -16.02 7.03
#